data_d102c36ec0596d4d982e2b8c0c670b5a
#
_entry.id   d102c36ec0596d4d982e2b8c0c670b5a
#
_cell.length_a   1.000
_cell.length_b   1.000
_cell.length_c   1.000
_cell.angle_alpha   90.00
_cell.angle_beta   90.00
_cell.angle_gamma   90.00
#
_symmetry.space_group_name_H-M   'P 1'
#
loop_
_entity.id
_entity.type
_entity.pdbx_description
1 polymer ?
#
loop_
_entity_poly.entity_id
_entity_poly.type
_entity_poly.pdbx_seq_one_letter_code
_entity_poly.pdbx_strand_id
1 'polypeptide(L)'
;MIVDDEAHIRMLIGQALEELEDEDVSFFTAENGEQALQIIREENPQLVFLDVMMPKMNGMEVCRKVKKELGLNDVFIVLLTAKGQELDRQKGLEVGADLYMTKPFDPEVILNKAREVLNLQG
;
A
#
# COMPACT_ATOMS: atom_id res chain seq x y z
N MET A 1 -2.31 -6.06 -0.19
CA MET A 1 -3.38 -5.24 0.38
C MET A 1 -3.45 -3.89 -0.31
N ILE A 2 -4.65 -3.40 -0.53
CA ILE A 2 -4.88 -2.11 -1.20
C ILE A 2 -5.68 -1.22 -0.28
N VAL A 3 -5.15 -0.04 0.05
CA VAL A 3 -5.79 0.91 0.97
C VAL A 3 -5.95 2.26 0.28
N ASP A 4 -7.18 2.63 -0.02
CA ASP A 4 -7.51 3.91 -0.64
C ASP A 4 -8.98 4.20 -0.34
N ASP A 5 -9.32 5.44 -0.07
CA ASP A 5 -10.70 5.82 0.19
C ASP A 5 -11.54 5.94 -1.09
N GLU A 6 -10.89 5.97 -2.25
CA GLU A 6 -11.57 6.05 -3.53
C GLU A 6 -11.75 4.65 -4.13
N ALA A 7 -13.03 4.25 -4.31
CA ALA A 7 -13.35 2.91 -4.82
C ALA A 7 -12.74 2.64 -6.20
N HIS A 8 -12.70 3.64 -7.07
CA HIS A 8 -12.17 3.43 -8.41
C HIS A 8 -10.66 3.20 -8.42
N ILE A 9 -9.93 3.76 -7.46
CA ILE A 9 -8.49 3.50 -7.32
C ILE A 9 -8.27 2.08 -6.83
N ARG A 10 -9.05 1.64 -5.83
CA ARG A 10 -8.98 0.26 -5.36
C ARG A 10 -9.25 -0.72 -6.50
N MET A 11 -10.22 -0.38 -7.35
CA MET A 11 -10.56 -1.20 -8.51
C MET A 11 -9.41 -1.25 -9.53
N LEU A 12 -8.79 -0.10 -9.82
CA LEU A 12 -7.68 -0.04 -10.77
C LEU A 12 -6.49 -0.88 -10.32
N ILE A 13 -6.11 -0.76 -9.06
CA ILE A 13 -5.01 -1.52 -8.52
C ILE A 13 -5.37 -3.00 -8.48
N GLY A 14 -6.61 -3.32 -8.08
CA GLY A 14 -7.08 -4.69 -8.05
C GLY A 14 -7.05 -5.35 -9.42
N GLN A 15 -7.45 -4.62 -10.47
CA GLN A 15 -7.39 -5.12 -11.83
C GLN A 15 -5.95 -5.33 -12.30
N ALA A 16 -5.05 -4.42 -11.94
CA ALA A 16 -3.64 -4.56 -12.28
C ALA A 16 -3.03 -5.82 -11.66
N LEU A 17 -3.51 -6.20 -10.48
CA LEU A 17 -2.99 -7.35 -9.74
C LEU A 17 -3.80 -8.64 -9.93
N GLU A 18 -4.81 -8.60 -10.80
CA GLU A 18 -5.71 -9.73 -11.00
C GLU A 18 -4.99 -11.02 -11.39
N GLU A 19 -3.92 -10.92 -12.18
CA GLU A 19 -3.12 -12.07 -12.58
C GLU A 19 -2.52 -12.81 -11.37
N LEU A 20 -2.30 -12.13 -10.28
CA LEU A 20 -1.66 -12.73 -9.10
C LEU A 20 -2.61 -13.66 -8.32
N GLU A 21 -3.91 -13.57 -8.56
CA GLU A 21 -4.88 -14.45 -7.92
C GLU A 21 -4.63 -15.92 -8.26
N ASP A 22 -4.11 -16.18 -9.44
CA ASP A 22 -3.78 -17.54 -9.89
C ASP A 22 -2.49 -18.08 -9.27
N GLU A 23 -1.80 -17.26 -8.46
CA GLU A 23 -0.51 -17.62 -7.86
C GLU A 23 -0.58 -17.69 -6.33
N ASP A 24 -1.73 -18.08 -5.79
CA ASP A 24 -1.99 -18.22 -4.35
C ASP A 24 -1.77 -16.93 -3.55
N VAL A 25 -2.10 -15.79 -4.16
CA VAL A 25 -2.01 -14.50 -3.51
C VAL A 25 -3.38 -14.10 -2.97
N SER A 26 -3.46 -13.80 -1.67
CA SER A 26 -4.68 -13.32 -1.05
C SER A 26 -4.74 -11.80 -1.10
N PHE A 27 -5.93 -11.27 -1.34
CA PHE A 27 -6.14 -9.82 -1.46
C PHE A 27 -6.99 -9.29 -0.31
N PHE A 28 -6.57 -8.15 0.23
CA PHE A 28 -7.31 -7.43 1.26
C PHE A 28 -7.45 -5.98 0.81
N THR A 29 -8.58 -5.36 1.12
CA THR A 29 -8.81 -3.95 0.82
C THR A 29 -9.30 -3.21 2.05
N ALA A 30 -9.02 -1.91 2.10
CA ALA A 30 -9.49 -1.04 3.17
C ALA A 30 -9.81 0.34 2.62
N GLU A 31 -10.73 1.02 3.24
CA GLU A 31 -11.21 2.33 2.83
C GLU A 31 -10.64 3.47 3.66
N ASN A 32 -10.07 3.17 4.80
CA ASN A 32 -9.50 4.18 5.70
C ASN A 32 -8.36 3.56 6.51
N GLY A 33 -7.64 4.43 7.21
CA GLY A 33 -6.45 4.01 7.94
C GLY A 33 -6.72 3.12 9.14
N GLU A 34 -7.84 3.31 9.84
CA GLU A 34 -8.17 2.48 11.00
C GLU A 34 -8.46 1.04 10.57
N GLN A 35 -9.24 0.89 9.50
CA GLN A 35 -9.55 -0.41 8.93
C GLN A 35 -8.28 -1.09 8.43
N ALA A 36 -7.42 -0.32 7.75
CA ALA A 36 -6.16 -0.82 7.23
C ALA A 36 -5.27 -1.37 8.34
N LEU A 37 -5.14 -0.61 9.43
CA LEU A 37 -4.29 -1.01 10.55
C LEU A 37 -4.79 -2.30 11.18
N GLN A 38 -6.10 -2.44 11.34
CA GLN A 38 -6.69 -3.65 11.90
C GLN A 38 -6.38 -4.87 11.04
N ILE A 39 -6.57 -4.75 9.72
CA ILE A 39 -6.30 -5.85 8.78
C ILE A 39 -4.82 -6.21 8.76
N ILE A 40 -3.94 -5.20 8.79
CA ILE A 40 -2.50 -5.45 8.80
C ILE A 40 -2.10 -6.24 10.04
N ARG A 41 -2.67 -5.93 11.20
CA ARG A 41 -2.40 -6.65 12.43
C ARG A 41 -2.88 -8.10 12.37
N GLU A 42 -4.06 -8.33 11.80
CA GLU A 42 -4.68 -9.65 11.76
C GLU A 42 -4.08 -10.54 10.69
N GLU A 43 -3.83 -9.99 9.50
CA GLU A 43 -3.45 -10.78 8.34
C GLU A 43 -1.98 -10.69 7.97
N ASN A 44 -1.26 -9.71 8.51
CA ASN A 44 0.17 -9.51 8.26
C ASN A 44 0.52 -9.60 6.78
N PRO A 45 -0.07 -8.75 5.91
CA PRO A 45 0.17 -8.82 4.47
C PRO A 45 1.62 -8.51 4.13
N GLN A 46 2.12 -9.13 3.07
CA GLN A 46 3.50 -8.91 2.63
C GLN A 46 3.68 -7.58 1.91
N LEU A 47 2.63 -7.09 1.27
CA LEU A 47 2.68 -5.87 0.46
C LEU A 47 1.42 -5.04 0.68
N VAL A 48 1.59 -3.75 0.93
CA VAL A 48 0.48 -2.81 1.11
C VAL A 48 0.68 -1.60 0.20
N PHE A 49 -0.29 -1.35 -0.67
CA PHE A 49 -0.40 -0.09 -1.40
C PHE A 49 -1.29 0.82 -0.57
N LEU A 50 -0.76 1.92 -0.10
CA LEU A 50 -1.37 2.72 0.96
C LEU A 50 -1.46 4.19 0.56
N ASP A 51 -2.69 4.67 0.35
CA ASP A 51 -2.93 6.07 0.03
C ASP A 51 -2.56 6.96 1.23
N VAL A 52 -1.90 8.06 0.95
CA VAL A 52 -1.52 9.02 2.00
C VAL A 52 -2.74 9.78 2.51
N MET A 53 -3.57 10.28 1.60
CA MET A 53 -4.71 11.13 1.95
C MET A 53 -5.99 10.33 2.15
N MET A 54 -6.31 10.02 3.40
CA MET A 54 -7.52 9.27 3.76
C MET A 54 -8.16 9.86 5.00
N PRO A 55 -9.49 9.70 5.16
CA PRO A 55 -10.16 10.14 6.39
C PRO A 55 -9.77 9.26 7.57
N LYS A 56 -10.03 9.74 8.76
CA LYS A 56 -9.80 9.11 10.07
C LYS A 56 -8.32 9.00 10.42
N MET A 57 -7.57 8.23 9.67
CA MET A 57 -6.13 8.06 9.89
C MET A 57 -5.46 8.02 8.52
N ASN A 58 -4.57 8.96 8.24
CA ASN A 58 -3.91 9.02 6.93
C ASN A 58 -2.85 7.91 6.80
N GLY A 59 -2.39 7.70 5.55
CA GLY A 59 -1.44 6.63 5.27
C GLY A 59 -0.10 6.78 5.96
N MET A 60 0.33 8.02 6.21
CA MET A 60 1.58 8.26 6.92
C MET A 60 1.50 7.73 8.36
N GLU A 61 0.38 7.97 9.03
CA GLU A 61 0.16 7.46 10.38
C GLU A 61 0.11 5.94 10.42
N VAL A 62 -0.59 5.34 9.44
CA VAL A 62 -0.66 3.87 9.35
C VAL A 62 0.73 3.29 9.19
N CYS A 63 1.52 3.86 8.29
CA CYS A 63 2.89 3.40 8.04
C CYS A 63 3.75 3.50 9.29
N ARG A 64 3.69 4.64 9.98
CA ARG A 64 4.45 4.85 11.20
C ARG A 64 4.06 3.83 12.27
N LYS A 65 2.77 3.60 12.45
CA LYS A 65 2.29 2.63 13.44
C LYS A 65 2.76 1.22 13.11
N VAL A 66 2.67 0.82 11.86
CA VAL A 66 3.10 -0.51 11.44
C VAL A 66 4.60 -0.70 11.61
N LYS A 67 5.39 0.26 11.13
CA LYS A 67 6.85 0.13 11.11
C LYS A 67 7.50 0.47 12.45
N LYS A 68 7.04 1.52 13.12
CA LYS A 68 7.71 2.04 14.31
C LYS A 68 7.10 1.54 15.62
N GLU A 69 5.78 1.44 15.69
CA GLU A 69 5.12 1.00 16.93
C GLU A 69 4.93 -0.50 17.01
N LEU A 70 4.49 -1.12 15.91
CA LEU A 70 4.28 -2.57 15.87
C LEU A 70 5.52 -3.35 15.46
N GLY A 71 6.49 -2.67 14.87
CA GLY A 71 7.73 -3.30 14.44
C GLY A 71 7.56 -4.32 13.31
N LEU A 72 6.53 -4.19 12.49
CA LEU A 72 6.25 -5.12 11.40
C LEU A 72 7.07 -4.76 10.16
N ASN A 73 8.38 -4.96 10.25
CA ASN A 73 9.31 -4.55 9.20
C ASN A 73 9.25 -5.41 7.93
N ASP A 74 8.60 -6.56 8.02
CA ASP A 74 8.45 -7.45 6.86
C ASP A 74 7.27 -7.04 5.95
N VAL A 75 6.43 -6.14 6.41
CA VAL A 75 5.34 -5.59 5.59
C VAL A 75 5.94 -4.52 4.69
N PHE A 76 5.95 -4.77 3.38
CA PHE A 76 6.46 -3.80 2.41
C PHE A 76 5.36 -2.78 2.12
N ILE A 77 5.61 -1.53 2.43
CA ILE A 77 4.62 -0.46 2.28
C ILE A 77 5.00 0.48 1.15
N VAL A 78 4.10 0.60 0.18
CA VAL A 78 4.18 1.57 -0.91
C VAL A 78 3.19 2.69 -0.62
N LEU A 79 3.68 3.89 -0.37
CA LEU A 79 2.81 5.05 -0.17
C LEU A 79 2.40 5.61 -1.52
N LEU A 80 1.10 5.85 -1.69
CA LEU A 80 0.54 6.43 -2.91
C LEU A 80 0.15 7.88 -2.61
N THR A 81 0.66 8.81 -3.39
CA THR A 81 0.45 10.22 -3.15
C THR A 81 -0.04 10.93 -4.41
N ALA A 82 -0.74 12.04 -4.25
CA ALA A 82 -1.18 12.85 -5.37
C ALA A 82 -0.02 13.66 -5.95
N LYS A 83 -0.10 13.93 -7.24
CA LYS A 83 0.87 14.77 -7.92
C LYS A 83 0.91 16.15 -7.25
N GLY A 84 2.11 16.63 -6.96
CA GLY A 84 2.30 17.92 -6.30
C GLY A 84 2.49 17.84 -4.80
N GLN A 85 2.38 16.66 -4.21
CA GLN A 85 2.57 16.46 -2.77
C GLN A 85 3.97 15.92 -2.45
N GLU A 86 4.97 16.46 -3.11
CA GLU A 86 6.34 15.97 -2.99
C GLU A 86 6.94 16.18 -1.61
N LEU A 87 6.42 17.14 -0.85
CA LEU A 87 6.87 17.36 0.52
C LEU A 87 6.63 16.15 1.41
N ASP A 88 5.63 15.34 1.08
CA ASP A 88 5.31 14.13 1.83
C ASP A 88 6.32 13.02 1.65
N ARG A 89 7.13 13.10 0.60
CA ARG A 89 8.13 12.07 0.30
C ARG A 89 9.13 11.90 1.43
N GLN A 90 9.65 13.01 1.96
CA GLN A 90 10.60 12.98 3.06
C GLN A 90 9.95 12.41 4.32
N LYS A 91 8.71 12.81 4.58
CA LYS A 91 7.94 12.28 5.72
C LYS A 91 7.69 10.79 5.55
N GLY A 92 7.41 10.35 4.32
CA GLY A 92 7.24 8.93 4.03
C GLY A 92 8.47 8.12 4.40
N LEU A 93 9.65 8.63 4.07
CA LEU A 93 10.90 7.99 4.43
C LEU A 93 11.11 7.97 5.95
N GLU A 94 10.74 9.05 6.63
CA GLU A 94 10.86 9.15 8.09
C GLU A 94 9.97 8.15 8.82
N VAL A 95 8.79 7.85 8.28
CA VAL A 95 7.87 6.87 8.90
C VAL A 95 8.18 5.44 8.50
N GLY A 96 9.18 5.22 7.66
CA GLY A 96 9.67 3.90 7.31
C GLY A 96 9.05 3.26 6.09
N ALA A 97 8.41 4.04 5.21
CA ALA A 97 7.87 3.51 3.96
C ALA A 97 8.99 2.93 3.10
N ASP A 98 8.69 1.83 2.43
CA ASP A 98 9.66 1.15 1.59
C ASP A 98 9.73 1.73 0.19
N LEU A 99 8.61 2.28 -0.29
CA LEU A 99 8.54 2.88 -1.61
C LEU A 99 7.48 3.96 -1.62
N TYR A 100 7.60 4.86 -2.57
CA TYR A 100 6.73 6.02 -2.72
C TYR A 100 6.37 6.15 -4.18
N MET A 101 5.08 6.18 -4.50
CA MET A 101 4.60 6.35 -5.88
C MET A 101 3.65 7.53 -5.97
N THR A 102 3.73 8.26 -7.08
CA THR A 102 2.86 9.41 -7.33
C THR A 102 1.72 9.01 -8.26
N LYS A 103 0.51 9.43 -7.94
CA LYS A 103 -0.65 9.27 -8.83
C LYS A 103 -0.60 10.34 -9.91
N PRO A 104 -1.05 10.07 -11.13
CA PRO A 104 -1.47 8.76 -11.62
C PRO A 104 -0.30 7.80 -11.82
N PHE A 105 -0.53 6.52 -11.59
CA PHE A 105 0.49 5.48 -11.74
C PHE A 105 0.14 4.55 -12.91
N ASP A 106 1.16 3.91 -13.46
CA ASP A 106 1.00 2.93 -14.53
C ASP A 106 0.66 1.57 -13.88
N PRO A 107 -0.45 0.93 -14.31
CA PRO A 107 -0.81 -0.39 -13.78
C PRO A 107 0.29 -1.45 -13.92
N GLU A 108 1.10 -1.36 -14.99
CA GLU A 108 2.22 -2.30 -15.17
C GLU A 108 3.28 -2.13 -14.10
N VAL A 109 3.53 -0.89 -13.67
CA VAL A 109 4.49 -0.62 -12.60
C VAL A 109 4.00 -1.24 -11.29
N ILE A 110 2.70 -1.12 -11.02
CA ILE A 110 2.06 -1.73 -9.85
C ILE A 110 2.25 -3.25 -9.87
N LEU A 111 1.92 -3.88 -10.99
CA LEU A 111 2.02 -5.34 -11.14
C LEU A 111 3.47 -5.82 -11.00
N ASN A 112 4.40 -5.13 -11.68
CA ASN A 112 5.81 -5.51 -11.62
C ASN A 112 6.38 -5.38 -10.20
N LYS A 113 6.00 -4.34 -9.49
CA LYS A 113 6.44 -4.15 -8.11
C LYS A 113 5.88 -5.24 -7.20
N ALA A 114 4.62 -5.60 -7.40
CA ALA A 114 4.01 -6.66 -6.61
C ALA A 114 4.72 -8.00 -6.84
N ARG A 115 5.02 -8.34 -8.08
CA ARG A 115 5.75 -9.57 -8.38
C ARG A 115 7.13 -9.57 -7.75
N GLU A 116 7.82 -8.44 -7.80
CA GLU A 116 9.15 -8.29 -7.21
C GLU A 116 9.10 -8.49 -5.69
N VAL A 117 8.19 -7.80 -5.01
CA VAL A 117 8.07 -7.84 -3.55
C VAL A 117 7.64 -9.23 -3.06
N LEU A 118 6.69 -9.84 -3.77
CA LEU A 118 6.17 -11.16 -3.41
C LEU A 118 7.06 -12.30 -3.91
N ASN A 119 8.15 -11.97 -4.60
CA ASN A 119 9.11 -12.93 -5.15
C ASN A 119 8.44 -13.91 -6.12
N LEU A 120 7.56 -13.39 -6.96
CA LEU A 120 6.85 -14.18 -7.96
C LEU A 120 7.57 -14.07 -9.30
N GLN A 121 7.53 -15.15 -10.06
CA GLN A 121 8.10 -15.17 -11.42
C GLN A 121 7.00 -14.85 -12.41
N GLY A 122 7.30 -13.98 -13.34
CA GLY A 122 6.28 -13.59 -14.28
C GLY A 122 6.77 -13.29 -15.63
#